data_c3bb7dbe3c2ada1e83156c9dc2444f1a
#
_entry.id   c3bb7dbe3c2ada1e83156c9dc2444f1a
#
_cell.length_a   1.000
_cell.length_b   1.000
_cell.length_c   1.000
_cell.angle_alpha   90.00
_cell.angle_beta   90.00
_cell.angle_gamma   90.00
#
_symmetry.space_group_name_H-M   'P 1'
#
loop_
_entity.id
_entity.type
_entity.pdbx_description
1 polymer ?
#
loop_
_entity_poly.entity_id
_entity_poly.type
_entity_poly.pdbx_seq_one_letter_code
_entity_poly.pdbx_strand_id
1 'polypeptide(L)'
;MTGPLERVLGAFLTDPAAPRYGYDLMKAARLPSGTLYPLLARLEHQKLVTSAWETPRQEGQRPRKYYQLTGEGVRIARLELAHASSRRRRAPVRPGRPVPGRLG
;
A
#
# COMPACT_ATOMS: atom_id res chain seq x y z
N MET A 1 -8.64 5.39 10.43
CA MET A 1 -8.00 5.99 9.29
C MET A 1 -6.77 5.17 8.88
N THR A 2 -6.60 4.97 7.61
CA THR A 2 -5.53 4.13 7.11
C THR A 2 -4.28 4.95 6.86
N GLY A 3 -3.13 4.46 7.34
CA GLY A 3 -1.88 5.15 7.10
C GLY A 3 -1.40 5.05 5.66
N PRO A 4 -0.41 5.87 5.29
CA PRO A 4 0.09 5.86 3.92
C PRO A 4 0.56 4.49 3.44
N LEU A 5 1.32 3.77 4.26
CA LEU A 5 1.80 2.45 3.88
C LEU A 5 0.66 1.50 3.61
N GLU A 6 -0.35 1.52 4.47
CA GLU A 6 -1.50 0.64 4.30
C GLU A 6 -2.25 0.95 3.03
N ARG A 7 -2.35 2.22 2.68
CA ARG A 7 -3.04 2.60 1.44
C ARG A 7 -2.27 2.13 0.22
N VAL A 8 -0.95 2.21 0.24
CA VAL A 8 -0.14 1.72 -0.87
C VAL A 8 -0.28 0.20 -0.99
N LEU A 9 -0.17 -0.51 0.12
CA LEU A 9 -0.30 -1.96 0.08
C LEU A 9 -1.69 -2.38 -0.38
N GLY A 10 -2.72 -1.67 0.07
CA GLY A 10 -4.07 -1.95 -0.39
C GLY A 10 -4.25 -1.74 -1.87
N ALA A 11 -3.62 -0.69 -2.40
CA ALA A 11 -3.69 -0.42 -3.83
C ALA A 11 -3.08 -1.57 -4.63
N PHE A 12 -1.93 -2.09 -4.16
CA PHE A 12 -1.31 -3.24 -4.82
C PHE A 12 -2.20 -4.47 -4.75
N LEU A 13 -2.82 -4.70 -3.60
CA LEU A 13 -3.58 -5.94 -3.39
C LEU A 13 -4.89 -5.97 -4.16
N THR A 14 -5.33 -4.86 -4.72
CA THR A 14 -6.49 -4.88 -5.59
C THR A 14 -6.31 -5.88 -6.73
N ASP A 15 -5.08 -5.99 -7.23
CA ASP A 15 -4.71 -7.00 -8.21
C ASP A 15 -3.23 -7.28 -7.99
N PRO A 16 -2.91 -8.23 -7.09
CA PRO A 16 -1.52 -8.40 -6.65
C PRO A 16 -0.54 -8.77 -7.75
N ALA A 17 -1.02 -9.40 -8.82
CA ALA A 17 -0.14 -9.79 -9.91
C ALA A 17 0.08 -8.69 -10.94
N ALA A 18 -0.72 -7.64 -10.89
CA ALA A 18 -0.65 -6.60 -11.91
C ALA A 18 0.45 -5.61 -11.61
N PRO A 19 1.22 -5.23 -12.63
CA PRO A 19 2.15 -4.13 -12.45
C PRO A 19 1.41 -2.80 -12.32
N ARG A 20 1.95 -1.89 -11.54
CA ARG A 20 1.33 -0.60 -11.29
C ARG A 20 2.33 0.50 -11.58
N TYR A 21 1.88 1.50 -12.32
CA TYR A 21 2.72 2.68 -12.51
C TYR A 21 2.66 3.56 -11.26
N GLY A 22 3.73 4.33 -11.05
CA GLY A 22 3.76 5.22 -9.89
C GLY A 22 2.60 6.19 -9.88
N TYR A 23 2.24 6.73 -11.04
CA TYR A 23 1.13 7.66 -11.11
C TYR A 23 -0.19 7.01 -10.68
N ASP A 24 -0.42 5.77 -11.10
CA ASP A 24 -1.61 5.04 -10.71
C ASP A 24 -1.65 4.81 -9.21
N LEU A 25 -0.49 4.49 -8.64
CA LEU A 25 -0.42 4.29 -7.19
C LEU A 25 -0.69 5.58 -6.43
N MET A 26 -0.20 6.70 -6.94
CA MET A 26 -0.49 8.00 -6.33
C MET A 26 -1.99 8.23 -6.24
N LYS A 27 -2.68 7.97 -7.33
CA LYS A 27 -4.12 8.17 -7.37
C LYS A 27 -4.86 7.17 -6.50
N ALA A 28 -4.49 5.90 -6.59
CA ALA A 28 -5.19 4.86 -5.84
C ALA A 28 -4.98 5.01 -4.34
N ALA A 29 -3.77 5.35 -3.93
CA ALA A 29 -3.45 5.50 -2.52
C ALA A 29 -3.73 6.90 -2.00
N ARG A 30 -4.02 7.84 -2.90
CA ARG A 30 -4.28 9.23 -2.55
C ARG A 30 -3.11 9.84 -1.80
N LEU A 31 -1.93 9.67 -2.37
CA LEU A 31 -0.70 10.17 -1.77
C LEU A 31 0.03 11.05 -2.78
N PRO A 32 0.62 12.14 -2.32
CA PRO A 32 1.50 12.90 -3.19
C PRO A 32 2.79 12.14 -3.45
N SER A 33 3.47 12.50 -4.54
CA SER A 33 4.68 11.81 -4.93
C SER A 33 5.74 11.85 -3.84
N GLY A 34 5.84 12.96 -3.12
CA GLY A 34 6.83 13.09 -2.05
C GLY A 34 6.64 12.11 -0.91
N THR A 35 5.45 11.57 -0.75
CA THR A 35 5.18 10.55 0.25
C THR A 35 5.25 9.16 -0.37
N LEU A 36 4.74 9.02 -1.58
CA LEU A 36 4.64 7.71 -2.21
C LEU A 36 6.00 7.12 -2.57
N TYR A 37 6.85 7.90 -3.26
CA TYR A 37 8.08 7.33 -3.78
C TYR A 37 9.06 6.89 -2.70
N PRO A 38 9.20 7.61 -1.58
CA PRO A 38 10.02 7.07 -0.49
C PRO A 38 9.49 5.75 0.07
N LEU A 39 8.16 5.59 0.12
CA LEU A 39 7.59 4.32 0.56
C LEU A 39 7.89 3.21 -0.43
N LEU A 40 7.76 3.48 -1.71
CA LEU A 40 8.06 2.48 -2.73
C LEU A 40 9.53 2.08 -2.68
N ALA A 41 10.42 3.05 -2.50
CA ALA A 41 11.84 2.77 -2.40
C ALA A 41 12.13 1.86 -1.21
N ARG A 42 11.48 2.11 -0.09
CA ARG A 42 11.66 1.30 1.09
C ARG A 42 11.15 -0.12 0.88
N LEU A 43 9.98 -0.25 0.25
CA LEU A 43 9.43 -1.56 -0.04
C LEU A 43 10.31 -2.32 -1.02
N GLU A 44 10.88 -1.62 -1.98
CA GLU A 44 11.80 -2.25 -2.92
C GLU A 44 13.07 -2.70 -2.22
N HIS A 45 13.60 -1.88 -1.34
CA HIS A 45 14.77 -2.22 -0.57
C HIS A 45 14.53 -3.47 0.28
N GLN A 46 13.33 -3.61 0.81
CA GLN A 46 12.97 -4.78 1.61
C GLN A 46 12.56 -5.98 0.76
N LYS A 47 12.63 -5.84 -0.55
CA LYS A 47 12.31 -6.91 -1.50
C LYS A 47 10.86 -7.34 -1.45
N LEU A 48 10.00 -6.42 -1.04
CA LEU A 48 8.56 -6.64 -1.06
C LEU A 48 7.95 -6.17 -2.36
N VAL A 49 8.66 -5.32 -3.09
CA VAL A 49 8.23 -4.76 -4.36
C VAL A 49 9.43 -4.81 -5.30
N THR A 50 9.16 -5.11 -6.56
CA THR A 50 10.14 -4.94 -7.62
C THR A 50 9.71 -3.80 -8.52
N SER A 51 10.67 -3.23 -9.24
CA SER A 51 10.37 -2.18 -10.19
C SER A 51 11.12 -2.43 -11.48
N ALA A 52 10.59 -1.89 -12.56
CA ALA A 52 11.21 -2.00 -13.86
C ALA A 52 10.75 -0.83 -14.71
N TRP A 53 11.57 -0.51 -15.71
CA TRP A 53 11.22 0.52 -16.67
C TRP A 53 10.53 -0.12 -17.86
N GLU A 54 9.41 0.46 -18.25
CA GLU A 54 8.74 0.02 -19.46
C GLU A 54 9.47 0.58 -20.66
N THR A 55 9.73 -0.29 -21.65
CA THR A 55 10.39 0.14 -22.88
C THR A 55 9.40 0.99 -23.69
N PRO A 56 9.81 2.20 -24.10
CA PRO A 56 8.93 3.02 -24.93
C PRO A 56 8.63 2.31 -26.23
N ARG A 57 7.39 2.37 -26.67
CA ARG A 57 6.96 1.77 -27.92
C ARG A 57 7.14 2.70 -29.09
N GLN A 58 7.17 3.99 -28.83
CA GLN A 58 7.26 5.00 -29.85
C GLN A 58 8.42 5.92 -29.55
N GLU A 59 9.02 6.41 -30.64
CA GLU A 59 10.07 7.40 -30.51
C GLU A 59 9.53 8.63 -29.80
N GLY A 60 10.31 9.17 -28.89
CA GLY A 60 9.90 10.35 -28.14
C GLY A 60 9.05 10.06 -26.92
N GLN A 61 8.61 8.83 -26.77
CA GLN A 61 7.83 8.45 -25.60
C GLN A 61 8.76 8.30 -24.41
N ARG A 62 8.34 8.84 -23.27
CA ARG A 62 9.14 8.72 -22.05
C ARG A 62 8.99 7.33 -21.46
N PRO A 63 10.09 6.73 -20.98
CA PRO A 63 9.99 5.48 -20.26
C PRO A 63 9.16 5.69 -18.98
N ARG A 64 8.40 4.68 -18.63
CA ARG A 64 7.62 4.72 -17.40
C ARG A 64 8.06 3.60 -16.50
N LYS A 65 8.11 3.88 -15.21
CA LYS A 65 8.51 2.89 -14.22
C LYS A 65 7.28 2.27 -13.62
N TYR A 66 7.28 0.95 -13.53
CA TYR A 66 6.18 0.27 -12.87
C TYR A 66 6.70 -0.58 -11.72
N TYR A 67 5.79 -0.90 -10.83
CA TYR A 67 6.08 -1.61 -9.59
C TYR A 67 5.15 -2.79 -9.47
N GLN A 68 5.62 -3.84 -8.81
CA GLN A 68 4.83 -5.04 -8.62
C GLN A 68 5.24 -5.68 -7.31
N LEU A 69 4.25 -6.22 -6.58
CA LEU A 69 4.55 -6.95 -5.36
C LEU A 69 5.28 -8.24 -5.69
N THR A 70 6.28 -8.58 -4.89
CA THR A 70 6.85 -9.92 -4.91
C THR A 70 5.92 -10.87 -4.17
N GLY A 71 6.19 -12.18 -4.25
CA GLY A 71 5.42 -13.13 -3.47
C GLY A 71 5.48 -12.82 -1.99
N GLU A 72 6.68 -12.47 -1.51
CA GLU A 72 6.83 -12.07 -0.12
C GLU A 72 6.07 -10.78 0.16
N GLY A 73 6.06 -9.86 -0.82
CA GLY A 73 5.32 -8.63 -0.67
C GLY A 73 3.82 -8.87 -0.52
N VAL A 74 3.28 -9.81 -1.29
CA VAL A 74 1.87 -10.14 -1.16
C VAL A 74 1.58 -10.67 0.24
N ARG A 75 2.42 -11.57 0.72
CA ARG A 75 2.23 -12.16 2.04
C ARG A 75 2.28 -11.11 3.13
N ILE A 76 3.29 -10.26 3.08
CA ILE A 76 3.46 -9.22 4.09
C ILE A 76 2.34 -8.19 4.00
N ALA A 77 1.94 -7.82 2.78
CA ALA A 77 0.87 -6.85 2.62
C ALA A 77 -0.43 -7.35 3.22
N ARG A 78 -0.74 -8.62 3.02
CA ARG A 78 -1.95 -9.19 3.59
C ARG A 78 -1.89 -9.21 5.11
N LEU A 79 -0.73 -9.55 5.66
CA LEU A 79 -0.56 -9.53 7.11
C LEU A 79 -0.73 -8.12 7.68
N GLU A 80 -0.10 -7.14 7.02
CA GLU A 80 -0.19 -5.77 7.51
C GLU A 80 -1.61 -5.24 7.48
N LEU A 81 -2.32 -5.52 6.40
CA LEU A 81 -3.69 -5.05 6.30
C LEU A 81 -4.62 -5.78 7.27
N ALA A 82 -4.34 -7.05 7.53
CA ALA A 82 -5.10 -7.79 8.52
C ALA A 82 -4.87 -7.21 9.92
N HIS A 83 -3.62 -6.87 10.24
CA HIS A 83 -3.32 -6.23 11.51
C HIS A 83 -3.98 -4.87 11.63
N ALA A 84 -3.94 -4.07 10.58
CA ALA A 84 -4.56 -2.77 10.59
C ALA A 84 -6.07 -2.89 10.80
N SER A 85 -6.69 -3.84 10.12
CA SER A 85 -8.11 -4.08 10.26
C SER A 85 -8.45 -4.54 11.67
N SER A 86 -7.62 -5.42 12.24
CA SER A 86 -7.83 -5.91 13.59
C SER A 86 -7.70 -4.78 14.60
N ARG A 87 -6.72 -3.92 14.41
CA ARG A 87 -6.57 -2.77 15.31
C ARG A 87 -7.78 -1.85 15.26
N ARG A 88 -8.33 -1.65 14.07
CA ARG A 88 -9.52 -0.81 13.94
C ARG A 88 -10.73 -1.45 14.62
N ARG A 89 -10.90 -2.76 14.44
CA ARG A 89 -12.01 -3.46 15.05
C ARG A 89 -11.89 -3.51 16.55
N ARG A 90 -10.65 -3.57 17.03
CA ARG A 90 -10.37 -3.59 18.44
C ARG A 90 -10.06 -2.22 18.98
N ALA A 91 -10.43 -1.20 18.21
CA ALA A 91 -10.14 0.16 18.62
C ALA A 91 -10.60 0.35 20.06
N PRO A 92 -9.74 0.91 20.86
CA PRO A 92 -10.06 1.06 22.28
C PRO A 92 -11.25 1.96 22.46
N VAL A 93 -11.98 1.66 23.52
CA VAL A 93 -13.03 2.56 23.94
C VAL A 93 -12.36 3.87 24.31
N ARG A 94 -12.93 4.94 23.83
CA ARG A 94 -12.37 6.24 24.13
C ARG A 94 -12.45 6.50 25.64
N PRO A 95 -11.47 7.21 26.15
CA PRO A 95 -11.52 7.54 27.57
C PRO A 95 -12.85 8.23 27.92
N GLY A 96 -13.41 7.83 29.01
CA GLY A 96 -14.66 8.39 29.44
C GLY A 96 -15.90 7.77 28.83
N ARG A 97 -15.71 6.85 27.89
CA ARG A 97 -16.83 6.16 27.29
C ARG A 97 -17.09 4.86 28.02
N PRO A 98 -18.33 4.61 28.41
CA PRO A 98 -18.63 3.32 29.02
C PRO A 98 -18.48 2.22 28.02
N VAL A 99 -18.08 1.07 28.50
CA VAL A 99 -17.96 -0.10 27.64
C VAL A 99 -19.36 -0.68 27.50
N PRO A 100 -19.87 -0.73 26.28
CA PRO A 100 -21.21 -1.29 26.09
C PRO A 100 -21.24 -2.75 26.48
N GLY A 101 -22.28 -3.11 27.07
CA GLY A 101 -22.44 -4.49 27.44
C GLY A 101 -21.55 -4.91 28.54
N ARG A 102 -21.13 -4.11 29.05
CA ARG A 102 -20.42 -4.48 30.00
C ARG A 102 -21.03 -4.31 31.07
N LEU A 103 -21.35 -4.48 30.79
CA LEU A 103 -21.89 -4.17 31.28
C LEU A 103 -22.03 -4.45 31.63
N GLY A 104 -21.79 -4.34 31.50
CA GLY A 104 -22.13 -4.54 31.82
C GLY A 104 -21.88 -4.33 31.40
#